data_f992e496e254bac141186a6dea9cf14f
#
_entry.id   f992e496e254bac141186a6dea9cf14f
#
_cell.length_a   1.000
_cell.length_b   1.000
_cell.length_c   1.000
_cell.angle_alpha   90.00
_cell.angle_beta   90.00
_cell.angle_gamma   90.00
#
_symmetry.space_group_name_H-M   'P 1'
#
loop_
_entity.id
_entity.type
_entity.pdbx_description
1 polymer ?
#
loop_
_entity_poly.entity_id
_entity_poly.type
_entity_poly.pdbx_seq_one_letter_code
_entity_poly.pdbx_strand_id
1 'polypeptide(L)'
;LHDFLQGYTPDKAGDLAMAGFVLKNTLSDNGAVTRGICQMNDAHYLTGVLETSGIEKTADGAAAGGKSIDIESLVSMNMWALTPEFVDLLDAGFVEFFEKAAPANPLKAEYLLPIYIDELLHADKVSVKVLPTHDKWFGVTYAEDKQTVIDSFAKLVADGVYRKDLFSDLKK
;
A
#
# COMPACT_ATOMS: atom_id res chain seq x y z
N LEU A 1 2.44 -1.70 12.04
CA LEU A 1 1.59 -2.83 11.66
C LEU A 1 1.73 -4.01 12.62
N HIS A 2 2.95 -4.44 12.94
CA HIS A 2 3.17 -5.54 13.90
C HIS A 2 2.45 -5.30 15.24
N ASP A 3 2.62 -4.13 15.84
CA ASP A 3 2.00 -3.80 17.12
C ASP A 3 0.48 -3.75 17.04
N PHE A 4 -0.06 -3.33 15.89
CA PHE A 4 -1.49 -3.40 15.61
C PHE A 4 -1.99 -4.85 15.65
N LEU A 5 -1.30 -5.77 14.96
CA LEU A 5 -1.65 -7.19 14.95
C LEU A 5 -1.47 -7.89 16.31
N GLN A 6 -0.57 -7.41 17.17
CA GLN A 6 -0.46 -7.93 18.55
C GLN A 6 -1.71 -7.66 19.39
N GLY A 7 -2.51 -6.66 19.02
CA GLY A 7 -3.79 -6.35 19.66
C GLY A 7 -4.99 -7.12 19.07
N TYR A 8 -4.73 -8.05 18.14
CA TYR A 8 -5.79 -8.84 17.51
C TYR A 8 -6.46 -9.78 18.52
N THR A 9 -7.78 -9.84 18.39
CA THR A 9 -8.65 -10.82 19.08
C THR A 9 -9.78 -11.20 18.10
N PRO A 10 -10.41 -12.41 18.20
CA PRO A 10 -11.41 -12.87 17.23
C PRO A 10 -12.62 -11.95 17.07
N ASP A 11 -12.97 -11.15 18.09
CA ASP A 11 -14.03 -10.13 18.01
C ASP A 11 -13.63 -8.93 17.15
N LYS A 12 -12.35 -8.81 16.77
CA LYS A 12 -11.78 -7.78 15.89
C LYS A 12 -11.40 -8.31 14.51
N ALA A 13 -12.03 -9.39 14.09
CA ALA A 13 -11.74 -10.06 12.81
C ALA A 13 -11.82 -9.12 11.58
N GLY A 14 -12.72 -8.14 11.61
CA GLY A 14 -12.88 -7.12 10.58
C GLY A 14 -11.97 -5.90 10.74
N ASP A 15 -11.18 -5.80 11.81
CA ASP A 15 -10.27 -4.68 12.04
C ASP A 15 -8.93 -4.92 11.36
N LEU A 16 -8.68 -4.18 10.31
CA LEU A 16 -7.46 -4.21 9.50
C LEU A 16 -6.66 -2.94 9.69
N ALA A 17 -5.40 -2.95 9.26
CA ALA A 17 -4.62 -1.73 9.14
C ALA A 17 -3.75 -1.72 7.89
N MET A 18 -3.33 -0.53 7.48
CA MET A 18 -2.36 -0.35 6.40
C MET A 18 -1.32 0.71 6.76
N ALA A 19 -0.13 0.60 6.19
CA ALA A 19 0.82 1.70 6.18
C ALA A 19 0.42 2.70 5.09
N GLY A 20 0.15 3.93 5.49
CA GLY A 20 -0.08 5.06 4.58
C GLY A 20 1.22 5.82 4.36
N PHE A 21 1.80 5.70 3.18
CA PHE A 21 3.02 6.42 2.82
C PHE A 21 2.67 7.82 2.31
N VAL A 22 3.48 8.81 2.67
CA VAL A 22 3.32 10.15 2.09
C VAL A 22 3.69 10.10 0.60
N LEU A 23 2.82 10.59 -0.27
CA LEU A 23 2.95 10.50 -1.73
C LEU A 23 4.32 10.92 -2.24
N LYS A 24 4.84 12.07 -1.77
CA LYS A 24 6.17 12.59 -2.19
C LYS A 24 7.31 11.60 -1.96
N ASN A 25 7.18 10.70 -0.97
CA ASN A 25 8.18 9.69 -0.63
C ASN A 25 8.08 8.42 -1.48
N THR A 26 7.13 8.36 -2.42
CA THR A 26 6.84 7.17 -3.24
C THR A 26 6.95 7.46 -4.75
N LEU A 27 7.30 8.68 -5.13
CA LEU A 27 7.43 9.09 -6.53
C LEU A 27 8.76 8.62 -7.11
N SER A 28 8.77 8.30 -8.42
CA SER A 28 9.98 7.99 -9.18
C SER A 28 10.50 9.24 -9.89
N ASP A 29 11.82 9.36 -10.01
CA ASP A 29 12.47 10.37 -10.85
C ASP A 29 12.56 9.92 -12.32
N ASN A 30 12.27 8.65 -12.61
CA ASN A 30 12.45 8.03 -13.91
C ASN A 30 11.15 7.92 -14.73
N GLY A 31 9.99 8.28 -14.14
CA GLY A 31 8.72 8.27 -14.85
C GLY A 31 7.49 8.28 -13.96
N ALA A 32 6.35 8.20 -14.61
CA ALA A 32 5.05 8.20 -13.96
C ALA A 32 4.82 6.93 -13.12
N VAL A 33 4.08 7.07 -12.04
CA VAL A 33 3.69 5.96 -11.15
C VAL A 33 2.18 5.90 -10.97
N THR A 34 1.69 4.75 -10.55
CA THR A 34 0.29 4.56 -10.12
C THR A 34 0.24 4.38 -8.61
N ARG A 35 -0.68 5.06 -7.92
CA ARG A 35 -0.86 4.99 -6.46
C ARG A 35 -2.33 5.00 -6.09
N GLY A 36 -2.68 4.20 -5.08
CA GLY A 36 -3.98 4.29 -4.41
C GLY A 36 -3.97 5.42 -3.39
N ILE A 37 -4.58 6.56 -3.71
CA ILE A 37 -4.68 7.69 -2.79
C ILE A 37 -5.73 7.36 -1.73
N CYS A 38 -5.34 7.39 -0.46
CA CYS A 38 -6.21 7.09 0.67
C CYS A 38 -7.19 8.23 0.93
N GLN A 39 -8.48 7.92 0.95
CA GLN A 39 -9.52 8.76 1.52
C GLN A 39 -9.77 8.32 2.96
N MET A 40 -9.81 9.24 3.91
CA MET A 40 -9.88 8.91 5.33
C MET A 40 -10.81 9.86 6.07
N ASN A 41 -11.37 9.38 7.18
CA ASN A 41 -12.02 10.23 8.16
C ASN A 41 -10.99 10.84 9.15
N ASP A 42 -11.47 11.74 10.02
CA ASP A 42 -10.64 12.44 11.03
C ASP A 42 -9.97 11.49 12.02
N ALA A 43 -10.50 10.29 12.20
CA ALA A 43 -9.93 9.24 13.05
C ALA A 43 -8.90 8.35 12.32
N HIS A 44 -8.49 8.72 11.10
CA HIS A 44 -7.58 7.97 10.25
C HIS A 44 -8.08 6.55 9.89
N TYR A 45 -9.40 6.36 9.78
CA TYR A 45 -9.94 5.16 9.16
C TYR A 45 -10.17 5.41 7.67
N LEU A 46 -9.78 4.43 6.87
CA LEU A 46 -9.95 4.45 5.42
C LEU A 46 -11.43 4.48 5.07
N THR A 47 -11.83 5.39 4.20
CA THR A 47 -13.19 5.49 3.65
C THR A 47 -13.25 5.16 2.17
N GLY A 48 -12.09 5.03 1.52
CA GLY A 48 -11.95 4.63 0.13
C GLY A 48 -10.52 4.73 -0.35
N VAL A 49 -10.25 4.11 -1.49
CA VAL A 49 -8.95 4.17 -2.18
C VAL A 49 -9.17 4.64 -3.61
N LEU A 50 -8.61 5.80 -3.95
CA LEU A 50 -8.67 6.31 -5.32
C LEU A 50 -7.42 5.88 -6.09
N GLU A 51 -7.55 4.85 -6.93
CA GLU A 51 -6.47 4.43 -7.82
C GLU A 51 -6.17 5.51 -8.84
N THR A 52 -4.98 6.08 -8.79
CA THR A 52 -4.57 7.21 -9.63
C THR A 52 -3.33 6.83 -10.41
N SER A 53 -3.48 6.74 -11.73
CA SER A 53 -2.39 6.42 -12.66
C SER A 53 -1.76 7.69 -13.24
N GLY A 54 -0.52 7.56 -13.71
CA GLY A 54 0.18 8.65 -14.40
C GLY A 54 0.57 9.79 -13.47
N ILE A 55 0.89 9.50 -12.22
CA ILE A 55 1.39 10.51 -11.27
C ILE A 55 2.86 10.76 -11.56
N GLU A 56 3.17 12.00 -11.91
CA GLU A 56 4.53 12.47 -12.20
C GLU A 56 4.94 13.58 -11.24
N LYS A 57 6.25 13.65 -10.96
CA LYS A 57 6.83 14.82 -10.29
C LYS A 57 6.73 16.04 -11.18
N THR A 58 6.40 17.18 -10.57
CA THR A 58 6.47 18.50 -11.20
C THR A 58 7.42 19.41 -10.43
N ALA A 59 7.73 20.58 -10.98
CA ALA A 59 8.57 21.54 -10.27
C ALA A 59 7.98 21.96 -8.92
N ASP A 60 6.64 21.99 -8.82
CA ASP A 60 5.91 22.47 -7.64
C ASP A 60 5.24 21.34 -6.85
N GLY A 61 5.53 20.05 -7.17
CA GLY A 61 4.91 18.94 -6.46
C GLY A 61 4.66 17.69 -7.31
N ALA A 62 3.41 17.30 -7.50
CA ALA A 62 3.00 16.16 -8.32
C ALA A 62 1.71 16.46 -9.09
N ALA A 63 1.54 15.81 -10.24
CA ALA A 63 0.33 15.90 -11.04
C ALA A 63 -0.01 14.57 -11.72
N ALA A 64 -1.29 14.34 -12.01
CA ALA A 64 -1.77 13.28 -12.89
C ALA A 64 -2.77 13.86 -13.89
N GLY A 65 -2.57 13.57 -15.19
CA GLY A 65 -3.43 14.10 -16.26
C GLY A 65 -3.54 15.64 -16.24
N GLY A 66 -2.49 16.33 -15.86
CA GLY A 66 -2.43 17.80 -15.77
C GLY A 66 -3.12 18.41 -14.53
N LYS A 67 -3.66 17.59 -13.63
CA LYS A 67 -4.24 18.04 -12.35
C LYS A 67 -3.23 17.89 -11.23
N SER A 68 -3.02 18.94 -10.45
CA SER A 68 -2.16 18.89 -9.26
C SER A 68 -2.72 17.92 -8.22
N ILE A 69 -1.82 17.21 -7.56
CA ILE A 69 -2.12 16.29 -6.46
C ILE A 69 -1.35 16.79 -5.24
N ASP A 70 -2.02 16.77 -4.08
CA ASP A 70 -1.37 17.09 -2.81
C ASP A 70 -0.31 16.02 -2.49
N ILE A 71 0.95 16.43 -2.47
CA ILE A 71 2.11 15.56 -2.21
C ILE A 71 2.19 15.04 -0.77
N GLU A 72 1.42 15.63 0.15
CA GLU A 72 1.29 15.17 1.53
C GLU A 72 0.17 14.12 1.69
N SER A 73 -0.60 13.85 0.65
CA SER A 73 -1.60 12.77 0.66
C SER A 73 -0.98 11.45 1.06
N LEU A 74 -1.70 10.65 1.83
CA LEU A 74 -1.30 9.28 2.13
C LEU A 74 -1.71 8.34 0.99
N VAL A 75 -0.82 7.42 0.62
CA VAL A 75 -1.05 6.45 -0.44
C VAL A 75 -0.78 5.03 0.02
N SER A 76 -1.52 4.10 -0.58
CA SER A 76 -1.27 2.67 -0.42
C SER A 76 -0.04 2.24 -1.22
N MET A 77 0.86 1.52 -0.55
CA MET A 77 1.98 0.80 -1.17
C MET A 77 1.83 -0.72 -0.95
N ASN A 78 0.59 -1.20 -0.85
CA ASN A 78 0.24 -2.60 -0.60
C ASN A 78 0.92 -3.20 0.65
N MET A 79 1.04 -2.39 1.70
CA MET A 79 1.57 -2.83 2.98
C MET A 79 0.46 -2.86 4.03
N TRP A 80 -0.10 -4.03 4.26
CA TRP A 80 -1.30 -4.28 5.05
C TRP A 80 -1.03 -5.13 6.28
N ALA A 81 -1.82 -4.92 7.33
CA ALA A 81 -1.99 -5.81 8.46
C ALA A 81 -3.38 -6.43 8.37
N LEU A 82 -3.43 -7.71 8.08
CA LEU A 82 -4.64 -8.46 7.77
C LEU A 82 -4.84 -9.54 8.83
N THR A 83 -6.09 -9.81 9.17
CA THR A 83 -6.46 -10.87 10.12
C THR A 83 -6.58 -12.22 9.42
N PRO A 84 -6.54 -13.35 10.16
CA PRO A 84 -6.77 -14.67 9.55
C PRO A 84 -8.11 -14.75 8.83
N GLU A 85 -9.17 -14.17 9.40
CA GLU A 85 -10.53 -14.19 8.83
C GLU A 85 -10.62 -13.37 7.53
N PHE A 86 -9.75 -12.36 7.36
CA PHE A 86 -9.68 -11.65 6.09
C PHE A 86 -9.18 -12.58 4.97
N VAL A 87 -8.32 -13.55 5.26
CA VAL A 87 -7.86 -14.53 4.26
C VAL A 87 -9.02 -15.38 3.76
N ASP A 88 -9.97 -15.73 4.63
CA ASP A 88 -11.18 -16.46 4.25
C ASP A 88 -12.10 -15.59 3.36
N LEU A 89 -12.22 -14.29 3.68
CA LEU A 89 -12.93 -13.34 2.82
C LEU A 89 -12.28 -13.21 1.46
N LEU A 90 -10.95 -13.15 1.42
CA LEU A 90 -10.17 -13.03 0.19
C LEU A 90 -10.37 -14.26 -0.72
N ASP A 91 -10.36 -15.47 -0.15
CA ASP A 91 -10.59 -16.73 -0.86
C ASP A 91 -12.01 -16.75 -1.47
N ALA A 92 -13.02 -16.44 -0.67
CA ALA A 92 -14.40 -16.36 -1.14
C ALA A 92 -14.59 -15.32 -2.26
N GLY A 93 -14.00 -14.13 -2.09
CA GLY A 93 -14.05 -13.06 -3.09
C GLY A 93 -13.31 -13.42 -4.38
N PHE A 94 -12.22 -14.18 -4.29
CA PHE A 94 -11.52 -14.67 -5.47
C PHE A 94 -12.37 -15.61 -6.32
N VAL A 95 -13.13 -16.51 -5.70
CA VAL A 95 -14.07 -17.39 -6.43
C VAL A 95 -15.09 -16.56 -7.20
N GLU A 96 -15.70 -15.57 -6.54
CA GLU A 96 -16.67 -14.68 -7.18
C GLU A 96 -16.06 -13.88 -8.34
N PHE A 97 -14.87 -13.32 -8.14
CA PHE A 97 -14.11 -12.63 -9.19
C PHE A 97 -13.83 -13.54 -10.38
N PHE A 98 -13.37 -14.77 -10.12
CA PHE A 98 -13.03 -15.72 -11.17
C PHE A 98 -14.24 -16.15 -11.99
N GLU A 99 -15.41 -16.30 -11.37
CA GLU A 99 -16.63 -16.69 -12.03
C GLU A 99 -17.27 -15.53 -12.83
N LYS A 100 -17.19 -14.30 -12.34
CA LYS A 100 -17.94 -13.16 -12.89
C LYS A 100 -17.06 -12.19 -13.70
N ALA A 101 -15.94 -11.75 -13.12
CA ALA A 101 -15.11 -10.70 -13.71
C ALA A 101 -14.05 -11.24 -14.67
N ALA A 102 -13.41 -12.36 -14.33
CA ALA A 102 -12.36 -12.92 -15.16
C ALA A 102 -12.82 -13.31 -16.57
N PRO A 103 -14.02 -13.91 -16.78
CA PRO A 103 -14.49 -14.25 -18.13
C PRO A 103 -14.72 -13.03 -19.03
N ALA A 104 -15.02 -11.85 -18.45
CA ALA A 104 -15.23 -10.63 -19.23
C ALA A 104 -13.93 -10.08 -19.82
N ASN A 105 -12.78 -10.36 -19.21
CA ASN A 105 -11.46 -9.92 -19.68
C ASN A 105 -10.35 -10.93 -19.30
N PRO A 106 -10.39 -12.16 -19.88
CA PRO A 106 -9.59 -13.29 -19.39
C PRO A 106 -8.06 -13.11 -19.50
N LEU A 107 -7.60 -12.17 -20.34
CA LEU A 107 -6.17 -11.90 -20.53
C LEU A 107 -5.63 -10.77 -19.65
N LYS A 108 -6.51 -9.96 -19.03
CA LYS A 108 -6.11 -8.75 -18.30
C LYS A 108 -6.87 -8.54 -16.98
N ALA A 109 -7.80 -9.44 -16.62
CA ALA A 109 -8.49 -9.34 -15.36
C ALA A 109 -7.50 -9.55 -14.21
N GLU A 110 -7.51 -8.65 -13.24
CA GLU A 110 -6.66 -8.69 -12.05
C GLU A 110 -7.53 -8.58 -10.80
N TYR A 111 -7.33 -9.47 -9.84
CA TYR A 111 -7.95 -9.41 -8.53
C TYR A 111 -7.08 -8.56 -7.61
N LEU A 112 -7.37 -7.25 -7.58
CA LEU A 112 -6.56 -6.26 -6.91
C LEU A 112 -6.98 -6.13 -5.44
N LEU A 113 -6.06 -6.42 -4.54
CA LEU A 113 -6.28 -6.35 -3.09
C LEU A 113 -6.87 -5.01 -2.61
N PRO A 114 -6.37 -3.83 -3.05
CA PRO A 114 -6.96 -2.56 -2.62
C PRO A 114 -8.42 -2.37 -3.07
N ILE A 115 -8.76 -2.86 -4.26
CA ILE A 115 -10.14 -2.78 -4.78
C ILE A 115 -11.07 -3.67 -3.96
N TYR A 116 -10.64 -4.90 -3.67
CA TYR A 116 -11.46 -5.82 -2.87
C TYR A 116 -11.65 -5.29 -1.44
N ILE A 117 -10.61 -4.72 -0.83
CA ILE A 117 -10.74 -4.07 0.48
C ILE A 117 -11.73 -2.90 0.41
N ASP A 118 -11.70 -2.09 -0.65
CA ASP A 118 -12.65 -1.00 -0.85
C ASP A 118 -14.10 -1.50 -0.96
N GLU A 119 -14.33 -2.60 -1.68
CA GLU A 119 -15.64 -3.27 -1.74
C GLU A 119 -16.11 -3.75 -0.36
N LEU A 120 -15.22 -4.34 0.45
CA LEU A 120 -15.54 -4.79 1.81
C LEU A 120 -15.79 -3.62 2.77
N LEU A 121 -15.09 -2.48 2.61
CA LEU A 121 -15.34 -1.24 3.34
C LEU A 121 -16.76 -0.74 3.07
N HIS A 122 -17.16 -0.64 1.79
CA HIS A 122 -18.48 -0.18 1.39
C HIS A 122 -19.60 -1.16 1.79
N ALA A 123 -19.27 -2.42 2.04
CA ALA A 123 -20.18 -3.43 2.55
C ALA A 123 -20.21 -3.51 4.09
N ASP A 124 -19.55 -2.61 4.80
CA ASP A 124 -19.39 -2.59 6.27
C ASP A 124 -18.86 -3.91 6.86
N LYS A 125 -18.05 -4.65 6.07
CA LYS A 125 -17.48 -5.94 6.52
C LYS A 125 -16.13 -5.78 7.20
N VAL A 126 -15.40 -4.72 6.89
CA VAL A 126 -14.10 -4.43 7.47
C VAL A 126 -13.95 -2.95 7.81
N SER A 127 -13.05 -2.66 8.73
CA SER A 127 -12.53 -1.33 8.98
C SER A 127 -11.02 -1.34 8.76
N VAL A 128 -10.45 -0.26 8.21
CA VAL A 128 -9.01 -0.19 7.97
C VAL A 128 -8.43 1.05 8.63
N LYS A 129 -7.59 0.85 9.63
CA LYS A 129 -6.82 1.93 10.24
C LYS A 129 -5.61 2.28 9.37
N VAL A 130 -5.52 3.52 8.93
CA VAL A 130 -4.34 4.01 8.21
C VAL A 130 -3.30 4.49 9.22
N LEU A 131 -2.12 3.88 9.18
CA LEU A 131 -0.98 4.21 10.03
C LEU A 131 0.02 5.02 9.18
N PRO A 132 0.11 6.34 9.35
CA PRO A 132 1.00 7.17 8.55
C PRO A 132 2.46 6.78 8.76
N THR A 133 3.23 6.75 7.67
CA THR A 133 4.69 6.64 7.71
C THR A 133 5.35 7.71 6.86
N HIS A 134 6.42 8.29 7.39
CA HIS A 134 7.26 9.25 6.68
C HIS A 134 8.47 8.57 6.03
N ASP A 135 8.55 7.24 6.10
CA ASP A 135 9.62 6.48 5.48
C ASP A 135 9.63 6.71 3.96
N LYS A 136 10.81 6.72 3.40
CA LYS A 136 10.98 6.72 1.96
C LYS A 136 10.76 5.30 1.44
N TRP A 137 9.87 5.17 0.47
CA TRP A 137 9.71 3.91 -0.23
C TRP A 137 10.77 3.77 -1.33
N PHE A 138 11.36 2.59 -1.43
CA PHE A 138 12.31 2.25 -2.46
C PHE A 138 11.80 1.05 -3.25
N GLY A 139 11.66 1.21 -4.56
CA GLY A 139 11.22 0.15 -5.45
C GLY A 139 11.89 0.23 -6.81
N VAL A 140 11.99 -0.90 -7.49
CA VAL A 140 12.50 -1.00 -8.85
C VAL A 140 11.29 -1.05 -9.78
N THR A 141 10.84 0.12 -10.21
CA THR A 141 9.80 0.25 -11.24
C THR A 141 10.43 0.26 -12.64
N TYR A 142 11.55 0.94 -12.77
CA TYR A 142 12.36 1.02 -13.98
C TYR A 142 13.72 0.39 -13.73
N ALA A 143 14.39 -0.09 -14.77
CA ALA A 143 15.72 -0.71 -14.64
C ALA A 143 16.75 0.27 -14.03
N GLU A 144 16.60 1.54 -14.30
CA GLU A 144 17.42 2.65 -13.82
C GLU A 144 17.29 2.87 -12.30
N ASP A 145 16.16 2.49 -11.70
CA ASP A 145 15.94 2.60 -10.26
C ASP A 145 16.86 1.69 -9.44
N LYS A 146 17.35 0.58 -10.05
CA LYS A 146 18.07 -0.47 -9.33
C LYS A 146 19.28 0.05 -8.55
N GLN A 147 20.11 0.88 -9.17
CA GLN A 147 21.30 1.39 -8.51
C GLN A 147 20.94 2.33 -7.36
N THR A 148 19.96 3.22 -7.56
CA THR A 148 19.45 4.12 -6.53
C THR A 148 18.92 3.36 -5.31
N VAL A 149 18.22 2.22 -5.53
CA VAL A 149 17.71 1.37 -4.46
C VAL A 149 18.86 0.72 -3.68
N ILE A 150 19.88 0.17 -4.39
CA ILE A 150 21.07 -0.44 -3.76
C ILE A 150 21.77 0.59 -2.87
N ASP A 151 22.04 1.79 -3.39
CA ASP A 151 22.75 2.84 -2.67
C ASP A 151 21.96 3.34 -1.46
N SER A 152 20.63 3.44 -1.61
CA SER A 152 19.73 3.85 -0.54
C SER A 152 19.72 2.84 0.62
N PHE A 153 19.63 1.54 0.34
CA PHE A 153 19.71 0.53 1.39
C PHE A 153 21.10 0.45 2.02
N ALA A 154 22.18 0.59 1.23
CA ALA A 154 23.53 0.67 1.77
C ALA A 154 23.67 1.84 2.74
N LYS A 155 23.07 3.00 2.41
CA LYS A 155 23.03 4.15 3.29
C LYS A 155 22.25 3.88 4.58
N LEU A 156 21.07 3.27 4.51
CA LEU A 156 20.26 2.92 5.69
C LEU A 156 21.02 2.00 6.65
N VAL A 157 21.81 1.06 6.12
CA VAL A 157 22.71 0.20 6.93
C VAL A 157 23.84 1.03 7.54
N ALA A 158 24.47 1.92 6.78
CA ALA A 158 25.55 2.78 7.26
C ALA A 158 25.08 3.75 8.35
N ASP A 159 23.85 4.28 8.22
CA ASP A 159 23.22 5.18 9.19
C ASP A 159 22.68 4.42 10.43
N GLY A 160 22.79 3.07 10.47
CA GLY A 160 22.34 2.25 11.59
C GLY A 160 20.82 2.03 11.69
N VAL A 161 20.05 2.41 10.64
CA VAL A 161 18.61 2.15 10.56
C VAL A 161 18.36 0.65 10.47
N TYR A 162 19.15 -0.05 9.63
CA TYR A 162 19.17 -1.51 9.56
C TYR A 162 20.51 -2.07 10.04
N ARG A 163 20.46 -3.23 10.70
CA ARG A 163 21.67 -3.96 11.08
C ARG A 163 22.34 -4.53 9.83
N LYS A 164 23.68 -4.58 9.81
CA LYS A 164 24.43 -5.22 8.73
C LYS A 164 24.10 -6.72 8.60
N ASP A 165 23.93 -7.42 9.74
CA ASP A 165 23.32 -8.75 9.80
C ASP A 165 21.85 -8.58 10.20
N LEU A 166 20.99 -8.49 9.18
CA LEU A 166 19.55 -8.20 9.33
C LEU A 166 18.84 -9.21 10.24
N PHE A 167 19.30 -10.45 10.27
CA PHE A 167 18.70 -11.54 11.04
C PHE A 167 19.44 -11.84 12.36
N SER A 168 20.34 -10.98 12.78
CA SER A 168 21.14 -11.21 14.01
C SER A 168 20.30 -11.32 15.28
N ASP A 169 19.13 -10.72 15.31
CA ASP A 169 18.16 -10.78 16.41
C ASP A 169 17.25 -12.00 16.40
N LEU A 170 17.21 -12.74 15.28
CA LEU A 170 16.45 -14.00 15.15
C LEU A 170 17.27 -15.24 15.54
N LYS A 171 18.57 -15.07 15.75
CA LYS A 171 19.42 -16.15 16.24
C LYS A 171 19.13 -16.37 17.72
N LYS A 172 18.46 -17.46 18.03
CA LYS A 172 18.30 -18.00 19.39
C LYS A 172 19.56 -18.72 19.81
#